data_9612df5b1d5528eea10fba20aa4631a7
#
_entry.id   9612df5b1d5528eea10fba20aa4631a7
#
_cell.length_a   1.000
_cell.length_b   1.000
_cell.length_c   1.000
_cell.angle_alpha   90.00
_cell.angle_beta   90.00
_cell.angle_gamma   90.00
#
_symmetry.space_group_name_H-M   'P 1'
#
loop_
_entity.id
_entity.type
_entity.pdbx_description
1 polymer ?
#
loop_
_entity_poly.entity_id
_entity_poly.type
_entity_poly.pdbx_seq_one_letter_code
_entity_poly.pdbx_strand_id
1 'polypeptide(L)'
;MKKNSKGNLLLTFIMVTALSATVFAFLSFMVVRLRESGIRVSEIESFYVADAGLNKGIWYLGTPKPAGKGFTWRTPAPTWEAFGWGGYLLTVADYATNEVIIISTGEVSGILKTVSQVVSIGGLPVAFNNAVFCGAGINFSGNVTVKGDVYLNGSSTFGSNCSFTDGYVYHPTGTTLSGGGTWTNGGALNPVPAFPAFDSSSYDALITAAQGVPSGDKTYSNTTVNLNGETIYVKGDVTISGNTTINGPGQIVATGKISQSGNTYSSNSVKFIANNELKVSGNTYTSGATYYSATDIDASGNTRVDVGSFITTGPVKLSGNLNLSGLVYAETGASFISGNPVIRGSLVANAFSTFSGNANVYYDETKLQGLSPMGFTASSLTVKQGSWKGN
;
A
#
# COMPACT_ATOMS: atom_id res chain seq x y z
N MET A 1 -70.16 6.94 77.23
CA MET A 1 -69.31 6.18 76.28
C MET A 1 -67.96 6.83 76.10
N LYS A 2 -66.87 6.31 76.76
CA LYS A 2 -65.53 6.76 76.55
C LYS A 2 -65.01 6.03 75.31
N LYS A 3 -64.92 6.70 74.18
CA LYS A 3 -64.32 6.18 72.92
C LYS A 3 -62.87 5.78 73.20
N ASN A 4 -62.53 4.54 72.85
CA ASN A 4 -61.15 4.00 72.94
C ASN A 4 -60.16 4.76 72.04
N SER A 5 -59.64 5.91 72.54
CA SER A 5 -58.64 6.69 71.81
C SER A 5 -57.28 5.98 71.73
N LYS A 6 -57.00 5.04 72.62
CA LYS A 6 -55.71 4.31 72.59
C LYS A 6 -55.55 3.32 71.43
N GLY A 7 -56.65 2.68 70.98
CA GLY A 7 -56.61 1.79 69.82
C GLY A 7 -56.37 2.52 68.48
N ASN A 8 -56.92 3.74 68.34
CA ASN A 8 -56.74 4.54 67.16
C ASN A 8 -55.30 5.04 67.02
N LEU A 9 -54.61 5.38 68.11
CA LEU A 9 -53.23 5.86 68.10
C LEU A 9 -52.27 4.74 67.65
N LEU A 10 -52.45 3.52 68.11
CA LEU A 10 -51.65 2.35 67.70
C LEU A 10 -51.83 2.06 66.19
N LEU A 11 -53.08 2.06 65.74
CA LEU A 11 -53.40 1.83 64.35
C LEU A 11 -52.80 2.89 63.42
N THR A 12 -52.87 4.15 63.83
CA THR A 12 -52.24 5.27 63.08
C THR A 12 -50.74 5.12 63.05
N PHE A 13 -50.09 4.71 64.14
CA PHE A 13 -48.65 4.49 64.19
C PHE A 13 -48.21 3.35 63.25
N ILE A 14 -48.94 2.22 63.26
CA ILE A 14 -48.71 1.08 62.38
C ILE A 14 -48.89 1.50 60.91
N MET A 15 -49.94 2.24 60.62
CA MET A 15 -50.15 2.75 59.25
C MET A 15 -49.06 3.70 58.79
N VAL A 16 -48.59 4.62 59.61
CA VAL A 16 -47.52 5.56 59.28
C VAL A 16 -46.18 4.84 59.06
N THR A 17 -45.86 3.87 59.95
CA THR A 17 -44.63 3.08 59.79
C THR A 17 -44.67 2.18 58.57
N ALA A 18 -45.80 1.53 58.25
CA ALA A 18 -45.97 0.76 57.04
C ALA A 18 -45.87 1.63 55.77
N LEU A 19 -46.51 2.81 55.78
CA LEU A 19 -46.41 3.75 54.65
C LEU A 19 -44.99 4.26 54.48
N SER A 20 -44.31 4.61 55.58
CA SER A 20 -42.91 5.06 55.52
C SER A 20 -41.99 3.95 54.96
N ALA A 21 -42.15 2.71 55.39
CA ALA A 21 -41.38 1.59 54.87
C ALA A 21 -41.63 1.37 53.37
N THR A 22 -42.90 1.47 52.93
CA THR A 22 -43.25 1.37 51.51
C THR A 22 -42.62 2.48 50.67
N VAL A 23 -42.67 3.72 51.17
CA VAL A 23 -42.03 4.87 50.49
C VAL A 23 -40.52 4.70 50.40
N PHE A 24 -39.89 4.24 51.51
CA PHE A 24 -38.43 3.95 51.49
C PHE A 24 -38.06 2.84 50.50
N ALA A 25 -38.83 1.75 50.48
CA ALA A 25 -38.61 0.67 49.50
C ALA A 25 -38.78 1.15 48.05
N PHE A 26 -39.80 1.97 47.78
CA PHE A 26 -40.01 2.54 46.44
C PHE A 26 -38.90 3.50 46.03
N LEU A 27 -38.46 4.39 46.93
CA LEU A 27 -37.33 5.30 46.66
C LEU A 27 -36.03 4.53 46.39
N SER A 28 -35.75 3.47 47.18
CA SER A 28 -34.59 2.62 46.99
C SER A 28 -34.64 1.93 45.62
N PHE A 29 -35.80 1.40 45.23
CA PHE A 29 -36.03 0.80 43.92
C PHE A 29 -35.80 1.84 42.79
N MET A 30 -36.33 3.04 42.93
CA MET A 30 -36.13 4.14 41.92
C MET A 30 -34.66 4.50 41.79
N VAL A 31 -33.90 4.63 42.88
CA VAL A 31 -32.46 4.92 42.84
C VAL A 31 -31.70 3.82 42.11
N VAL A 32 -31.99 2.53 42.41
CA VAL A 32 -31.36 1.41 41.68
C VAL A 32 -31.68 1.46 40.20
N ARG A 33 -32.94 1.70 39.83
CA ARG A 33 -33.33 1.81 38.41
C ARG A 33 -32.69 2.97 37.70
N LEU A 34 -32.57 4.12 38.34
CA LEU A 34 -31.85 5.27 37.76
C LEU A 34 -30.37 4.96 37.56
N ARG A 35 -29.76 4.29 38.52
CA ARG A 35 -28.36 3.87 38.41
C ARG A 35 -28.15 2.86 37.27
N GLU A 36 -29.00 1.85 37.17
CA GLU A 36 -28.99 0.86 36.07
C GLU A 36 -29.16 1.55 34.69
N SER A 37 -30.10 2.50 34.62
CA SER A 37 -30.32 3.28 33.38
C SER A 37 -29.08 4.10 33.02
N GLY A 38 -28.46 4.75 34.00
CA GLY A 38 -27.20 5.50 33.78
C GLY A 38 -26.07 4.60 33.29
N ILE A 39 -25.91 3.41 33.90
CA ILE A 39 -24.90 2.42 33.44
C ILE A 39 -25.15 2.01 31.99
N ARG A 40 -26.40 1.69 31.63
CA ARG A 40 -26.77 1.30 30.24
C ARG A 40 -26.50 2.40 29.24
N VAL A 41 -26.79 3.64 29.58
CA VAL A 41 -26.46 4.80 28.71
C VAL A 41 -24.96 4.89 28.50
N SER A 42 -24.17 4.82 29.58
CA SER A 42 -22.70 4.87 29.46
C SER A 42 -22.12 3.66 28.71
N GLU A 43 -22.73 2.47 28.79
CA GLU A 43 -22.36 1.30 27.97
C GLU A 43 -22.56 1.55 26.49
N ILE A 44 -23.73 2.13 26.11
CA ILE A 44 -24.04 2.46 24.72
C ILE A 44 -23.10 3.57 24.21
N GLU A 45 -22.87 4.58 25.02
CA GLU A 45 -21.94 5.66 24.66
C GLU A 45 -20.50 5.16 24.48
N SER A 46 -20.02 4.29 25.39
CA SER A 46 -18.69 3.68 25.27
C SER A 46 -18.56 2.84 24.01
N PHE A 47 -19.63 2.13 23.63
CA PHE A 47 -19.67 1.37 22.38
C PHE A 47 -19.57 2.31 21.17
N TYR A 48 -20.32 3.42 21.11
CA TYR A 48 -20.21 4.37 20.00
C TYR A 48 -18.85 5.07 19.95
N VAL A 49 -18.23 5.36 21.07
CA VAL A 49 -16.87 5.90 21.15
C VAL A 49 -15.86 4.89 20.60
N ALA A 50 -16.01 3.60 20.95
CA ALA A 50 -15.18 2.54 20.38
C ALA A 50 -15.38 2.40 18.86
N ASP A 51 -16.61 2.42 18.38
CA ASP A 51 -16.92 2.34 16.95
C ASP A 51 -16.37 3.55 16.17
N ALA A 52 -16.44 4.74 16.75
CA ALA A 52 -15.82 5.93 16.15
C ALA A 52 -14.30 5.78 16.02
N GLY A 53 -13.62 5.24 17.03
CA GLY A 53 -12.20 4.92 16.98
C GLY A 53 -11.88 3.86 15.92
N LEU A 54 -12.70 2.82 15.81
CA LEU A 54 -12.58 1.80 14.76
C LEU A 54 -12.67 2.41 13.35
N ASN A 55 -13.70 3.22 13.10
CA ASN A 55 -13.89 3.89 11.81
C ASN A 55 -12.74 4.85 11.48
N LYS A 56 -12.20 5.55 12.48
CA LYS A 56 -11.00 6.38 12.32
C LYS A 56 -9.78 5.53 11.95
N GLY A 57 -9.61 4.35 12.56
CA GLY A 57 -8.56 3.40 12.21
C GLY A 57 -8.64 2.93 10.76
N ILE A 58 -9.84 2.58 10.30
CA ILE A 58 -10.11 2.20 8.90
C ILE A 58 -9.76 3.37 7.98
N TRP A 59 -10.20 4.58 8.31
CA TRP A 59 -9.90 5.78 7.51
C TRP A 59 -8.40 6.07 7.46
N TYR A 60 -7.68 5.98 8.58
CA TYR A 60 -6.23 6.19 8.62
C TYR A 60 -5.48 5.17 7.77
N LEU A 61 -5.89 3.90 7.77
CA LEU A 61 -5.29 2.86 6.94
C LEU A 61 -5.59 3.07 5.45
N GLY A 62 -6.83 3.41 5.12
CA GLY A 62 -7.29 3.57 3.74
C GLY A 62 -6.90 4.90 3.09
N THR A 63 -6.39 5.85 3.86
CA THR A 63 -6.04 7.20 3.37
C THR A 63 -4.53 7.39 3.36
N PRO A 64 -3.92 7.76 2.21
CA PRO A 64 -2.49 8.05 2.12
C PRO A 64 -2.08 9.24 2.99
N LYS A 65 -0.79 9.31 3.32
CA LYS A 65 -0.20 10.51 3.91
C LYS A 65 -0.26 11.70 2.92
N PRO A 66 -0.38 12.95 3.37
CA PRO A 66 -0.35 13.41 4.77
C PRO A 66 -1.72 13.34 5.49
N ALA A 67 -2.83 13.15 4.80
CA ALA A 67 -4.17 13.19 5.39
C ALA A 67 -4.44 11.98 6.30
N GLY A 68 -4.03 10.77 5.88
CA GLY A 68 -4.10 9.53 6.64
C GLY A 68 -2.74 9.02 7.09
N LYS A 69 -2.64 7.71 7.31
CA LYS A 69 -1.41 7.03 7.75
C LYS A 69 -0.92 5.99 6.72
N GLY A 70 -1.82 5.56 5.81
CA GLY A 70 -1.54 4.54 4.79
C GLY A 70 -1.54 3.10 5.34
N PHE A 71 -1.46 2.14 4.43
CA PHE A 71 -1.61 0.71 4.74
C PHE A 71 -0.54 0.13 5.66
N THR A 72 0.64 0.75 5.74
CA THR A 72 1.75 0.32 6.60
C THR A 72 1.61 0.75 8.05
N TRP A 73 0.62 1.60 8.34
CA TRP A 73 0.47 2.14 9.68
C TRP A 73 0.12 1.05 10.69
N ARG A 74 0.87 1.06 11.79
CA ARG A 74 0.63 0.23 12.97
C ARG A 74 0.80 1.11 14.20
N THR A 75 0.19 0.69 15.31
CA THR A 75 0.26 1.41 16.59
C THR A 75 1.11 0.62 17.58
N PRO A 76 2.44 0.81 17.62
CA PRO A 76 3.31 0.07 18.54
C PRO A 76 3.02 0.38 20.02
N ALA A 77 2.55 1.60 20.30
CA ALA A 77 2.14 2.04 21.63
C ALA A 77 0.86 2.87 21.48
N PRO A 78 -0.32 2.25 21.63
CA PRO A 78 -1.58 2.97 21.51
C PRO A 78 -1.72 4.00 22.65
N THR A 79 -2.26 5.17 22.31
CA THR A 79 -2.53 6.26 23.25
C THR A 79 -4.02 6.60 23.24
N TRP A 80 -4.53 7.04 24.40
CA TRP A 80 -5.91 7.50 24.50
C TRP A 80 -6.13 8.78 23.70
N GLU A 81 -7.18 8.78 22.90
CA GLU A 81 -7.64 9.97 22.17
C GLU A 81 -9.02 10.38 22.69
N ALA A 82 -9.17 11.67 23.01
CA ALA A 82 -10.45 12.23 23.48
C ALA A 82 -11.47 12.27 22.33
N PHE A 83 -12.71 11.87 22.63
CA PHE A 83 -13.83 11.91 21.70
C PHE A 83 -15.15 12.16 22.45
N GLY A 84 -15.75 13.32 22.25
CA GLY A 84 -16.97 13.71 22.95
C GLY A 84 -16.80 13.72 24.47
N TRP A 85 -17.64 12.97 25.17
CA TRP A 85 -17.65 12.85 26.64
C TRP A 85 -16.73 11.73 27.17
N GLY A 86 -15.97 11.09 26.30
CA GLY A 86 -15.08 10.00 26.63
C GLY A 86 -13.81 10.01 25.81
N GLY A 87 -13.22 8.85 25.61
CA GLY A 87 -12.05 8.66 24.79
C GLY A 87 -11.99 7.24 24.26
N TYR A 88 -11.13 7.02 23.27
CA TYR A 88 -10.86 5.67 22.78
C TYR A 88 -9.36 5.40 22.72
N LEU A 89 -9.04 4.12 22.83
CA LEU A 89 -7.70 3.57 22.63
C LEU A 89 -7.73 2.76 21.33
N LEU A 90 -6.92 3.17 20.34
CA LEU A 90 -6.89 2.53 19.03
C LEU A 90 -5.63 1.69 18.87
N THR A 91 -5.81 0.41 18.57
CA THR A 91 -4.71 -0.52 18.25
C THR A 91 -4.88 -1.02 16.82
N VAL A 92 -3.80 -0.95 16.04
CA VAL A 92 -3.71 -1.47 14.66
C VAL A 92 -2.49 -2.38 14.60
N ALA A 93 -2.72 -3.66 14.30
CA ALA A 93 -1.68 -4.68 14.29
C ALA A 93 -1.85 -5.67 13.13
N ASP A 94 -0.78 -6.36 12.76
CA ASP A 94 -0.86 -7.43 11.77
C ASP A 94 -1.65 -8.61 12.35
N TYR A 95 -2.54 -9.19 11.53
CA TYR A 95 -3.39 -10.31 11.90
C TYR A 95 -3.02 -11.59 11.14
N ALA A 96 -2.88 -11.47 9.82
CA ALA A 96 -2.42 -12.53 8.92
C ALA A 96 -1.76 -11.90 7.69
N THR A 97 -1.32 -12.72 6.74
CA THR A 97 -0.78 -12.23 5.47
C THR A 97 -1.81 -11.33 4.78
N ASN A 98 -1.46 -10.08 4.54
CA ASN A 98 -2.34 -9.05 3.99
C ASN A 98 -3.62 -8.77 4.81
N GLU A 99 -3.64 -9.10 6.09
CA GLU A 99 -4.74 -8.79 6.99
C GLU A 99 -4.25 -8.02 8.21
N VAL A 100 -4.99 -7.01 8.58
CA VAL A 100 -4.75 -6.17 9.75
C VAL A 100 -5.95 -6.22 10.65
N ILE A 101 -5.73 -6.36 11.94
CA ILE A 101 -6.78 -6.19 12.95
C ILE A 101 -6.74 -4.77 13.50
N ILE A 102 -7.90 -4.14 13.52
CA ILE A 102 -8.13 -2.87 14.17
C ILE A 102 -8.96 -3.15 15.42
N ILE A 103 -8.46 -2.73 16.57
CA ILE A 103 -9.13 -2.87 17.87
C ILE A 103 -9.29 -1.47 18.43
N SER A 104 -10.50 -1.13 18.79
CA SER A 104 -10.80 0.14 19.45
C SER A 104 -11.53 -0.12 20.78
N THR A 105 -11.01 0.46 21.86
CA THR A 105 -11.63 0.40 23.18
C THR A 105 -12.10 1.80 23.55
N GLY A 106 -13.40 1.99 23.66
CA GLY A 106 -14.03 3.24 24.10
C GLY A 106 -14.29 3.24 25.60
N GLU A 107 -14.15 4.39 26.22
CA GLU A 107 -14.43 4.64 27.63
C GLU A 107 -15.35 5.83 27.83
N VAL A 108 -16.43 5.64 28.58
CA VAL A 108 -17.29 6.72 29.07
C VAL A 108 -17.64 6.44 30.54
N SER A 109 -17.40 7.41 31.41
CA SER A 109 -17.72 7.31 32.86
C SER A 109 -17.13 6.06 33.53
N GLY A 110 -15.93 5.60 33.10
CA GLY A 110 -15.25 4.42 33.64
C GLY A 110 -15.79 3.09 33.10
N ILE A 111 -16.70 3.10 32.11
CA ILE A 111 -17.20 1.91 31.43
C ILE A 111 -16.45 1.73 30.12
N LEU A 112 -15.87 0.54 29.94
CA LEU A 112 -15.09 0.18 28.76
C LEU A 112 -15.91 -0.75 27.86
N LYS A 113 -15.89 -0.46 26.55
CA LYS A 113 -16.36 -1.35 25.48
C LYS A 113 -15.31 -1.45 24.39
N THR A 114 -15.11 -2.66 23.90
CA THR A 114 -14.12 -2.93 22.84
C THR A 114 -14.81 -3.46 21.61
N VAL A 115 -14.45 -2.91 20.46
CA VAL A 115 -14.83 -3.41 19.15
C VAL A 115 -13.58 -3.73 18.32
N SER A 116 -13.66 -4.73 17.50
CA SER A 116 -12.56 -5.09 16.61
C SER A 116 -13.07 -5.47 15.24
N GLN A 117 -12.23 -5.23 14.24
CA GLN A 117 -12.50 -5.53 12.83
C GLN A 117 -11.22 -6.01 12.15
N VAL A 118 -11.30 -7.10 11.41
CA VAL A 118 -10.23 -7.49 10.49
C VAL A 118 -10.48 -6.84 9.15
N VAL A 119 -9.46 -6.20 8.62
CA VAL A 119 -9.44 -5.57 7.30
C VAL A 119 -8.42 -6.29 6.46
N SER A 120 -8.83 -6.75 5.29
CA SER A 120 -7.89 -7.23 4.29
C SER A 120 -7.31 -6.01 3.58
N ILE A 121 -6.00 -5.90 3.61
CA ILE A 121 -5.26 -4.94 2.82
C ILE A 121 -4.99 -5.65 1.49
N GLY A 122 -5.96 -5.59 0.59
CA GLY A 122 -5.77 -5.99 -0.79
C GLY A 122 -5.06 -4.86 -1.50
N GLY A 123 -3.86 -5.07 -2.02
CA GLY A 123 -3.18 -4.00 -2.69
C GLY A 123 -1.79 -4.37 -3.13
N LEU A 124 -1.18 -3.48 -3.85
CA LEU A 124 0.24 -3.58 -4.13
C LEU A 124 0.97 -3.87 -2.81
N PRO A 125 1.88 -4.85 -2.78
CA PRO A 125 2.64 -5.17 -1.58
C PRO A 125 3.19 -3.91 -0.88
N VAL A 126 3.37 -3.97 0.43
CA VAL A 126 3.89 -2.84 1.26
C VAL A 126 5.13 -2.17 0.66
N ALA A 127 5.94 -2.94 -0.06
CA ALA A 127 7.10 -2.45 -0.78
C ALA A 127 6.79 -1.29 -1.75
N PHE A 128 5.62 -1.30 -2.36
CA PHE A 128 5.20 -0.28 -3.33
C PHE A 128 4.71 1.03 -2.69
N ASN A 129 4.60 1.07 -1.37
CA ASN A 129 4.32 2.31 -0.63
C ASN A 129 5.59 3.14 -0.37
N ASN A 130 6.72 2.72 -0.92
CA ASN A 130 7.99 3.43 -0.81
C ASN A 130 8.38 4.04 -2.17
N ALA A 131 9.10 5.16 -2.13
CA ALA A 131 9.76 5.70 -3.31
C ALA A 131 10.78 4.69 -3.86
N VAL A 132 11.57 4.11 -2.94
CA VAL A 132 12.53 3.05 -3.23
C VAL A 132 12.39 1.94 -2.20
N PHE A 133 12.19 0.71 -2.66
CA PHE A 133 12.31 -0.48 -1.83
C PHE A 133 13.40 -1.38 -2.39
N CYS A 134 14.40 -1.70 -1.59
CA CYS A 134 15.49 -2.59 -1.95
C CYS A 134 15.56 -3.79 -1.01
N GLY A 135 15.56 -5.00 -1.57
CA GLY A 135 15.74 -6.25 -0.83
C GLY A 135 17.15 -6.46 -0.26
N ALA A 136 18.08 -5.55 -0.57
CA ALA A 136 19.46 -5.56 -0.08
C ALA A 136 19.91 -4.15 0.33
N GLY A 137 21.19 -3.98 0.65
CA GLY A 137 21.81 -2.66 0.81
C GLY A 137 22.13 -2.01 -0.54
N ILE A 138 22.24 -0.69 -0.55
CA ILE A 138 22.55 0.11 -1.75
C ILE A 138 23.71 1.08 -1.47
N ASN A 139 24.52 1.31 -2.49
CA ASN A 139 25.43 2.45 -2.55
C ASN A 139 24.86 3.51 -3.49
N PHE A 140 24.35 4.58 -2.93
CA PHE A 140 23.93 5.74 -3.70
C PHE A 140 25.12 6.66 -3.99
N SER A 141 25.31 7.04 -5.23
CA SER A 141 26.39 7.93 -5.63
C SER A 141 25.93 8.97 -6.68
N GLY A 142 26.68 10.05 -6.85
CA GLY A 142 26.24 11.15 -7.72
C GLY A 142 25.17 12.04 -7.11
N ASN A 143 24.36 12.69 -7.93
CA ASN A 143 23.31 13.64 -7.50
C ASN A 143 21.95 12.93 -7.45
N VAL A 144 21.78 12.01 -6.53
CA VAL A 144 20.54 11.25 -6.38
C VAL A 144 19.56 11.99 -5.49
N THR A 145 18.34 12.21 -5.98
CA THR A 145 17.24 12.78 -5.19
C THR A 145 16.12 11.76 -5.06
N VAL A 146 15.72 11.47 -3.82
CA VAL A 146 14.57 10.62 -3.53
C VAL A 146 13.58 11.40 -2.65
N LYS A 147 12.32 11.46 -3.07
CA LYS A 147 11.22 12.05 -2.28
C LYS A 147 10.20 10.98 -1.93
N GLY A 148 10.02 10.77 -0.63
CA GLY A 148 9.18 9.73 -0.05
C GLY A 148 9.98 8.72 0.75
N ASP A 149 9.28 7.76 1.34
CA ASP A 149 9.90 6.74 2.17
C ASP A 149 10.82 5.81 1.36
N VAL A 150 11.92 5.41 1.96
CA VAL A 150 12.91 4.48 1.39
C VAL A 150 13.10 3.33 2.35
N TYR A 151 13.05 2.11 1.86
CA TYR A 151 13.36 0.91 2.62
C TYR A 151 14.55 0.16 2.02
N LEU A 152 15.56 -0.11 2.84
CA LEU A 152 16.82 -0.76 2.44
C LEU A 152 17.07 -1.97 3.33
N ASN A 153 16.95 -3.18 2.78
CA ASN A 153 17.13 -4.43 3.55
C ASN A 153 18.61 -4.80 3.73
N GLY A 154 19.47 -3.83 3.96
CA GLY A 154 20.90 -4.04 4.19
C GLY A 154 21.64 -2.75 4.49
N SER A 155 22.92 -2.88 4.88
CA SER A 155 23.77 -1.73 5.10
C SER A 155 23.97 -0.93 3.83
N SER A 156 23.85 0.39 3.93
CA SER A 156 23.81 1.27 2.77
C SER A 156 24.67 2.53 2.98
N THR A 157 25.19 3.06 1.88
CA THR A 157 25.99 4.29 1.90
C THR A 157 25.39 5.35 0.99
N PHE A 158 25.48 6.61 1.41
CA PHE A 158 24.94 7.77 0.70
C PHE A 158 26.07 8.71 0.32
N GLY A 159 26.24 8.98 -0.97
CA GLY A 159 27.16 10.00 -1.44
C GLY A 159 26.81 11.39 -0.91
N SER A 160 27.77 12.29 -0.87
CA SER A 160 27.59 13.64 -0.31
C SER A 160 26.52 14.48 -1.02
N ASN A 161 26.23 14.20 -2.29
CA ASN A 161 25.24 14.89 -3.08
C ASN A 161 23.89 14.15 -3.18
N CYS A 162 23.69 13.11 -2.36
CA CYS A 162 22.41 12.42 -2.29
C CYS A 162 21.47 13.17 -1.34
N SER A 163 20.20 13.31 -1.74
CA SER A 163 19.16 14.00 -0.97
C SER A 163 17.91 13.16 -0.88
N PHE A 164 17.50 12.83 0.34
CA PHE A 164 16.30 12.07 0.66
C PHE A 164 15.38 12.97 1.49
N THR A 165 14.25 13.38 0.91
CA THR A 165 13.33 14.34 1.51
C THR A 165 11.89 13.81 1.46
N ASP A 166 11.00 14.46 2.20
CA ASP A 166 9.57 14.16 2.25
C ASP A 166 9.26 12.70 2.70
N GLY A 167 10.21 12.07 3.43
CA GLY A 167 10.09 10.72 3.94
C GLY A 167 11.29 10.32 4.82
N TYR A 168 11.31 9.05 5.17
CA TYR A 168 12.32 8.46 6.04
C TYR A 168 13.06 7.31 5.35
N VAL A 169 14.30 7.06 5.78
CA VAL A 169 15.07 5.89 5.36
C VAL A 169 14.97 4.83 6.45
N TYR A 170 14.32 3.72 6.14
CA TYR A 170 14.14 2.57 7.02
C TYR A 170 15.13 1.47 6.69
N HIS A 171 15.53 0.69 7.70
CA HIS A 171 16.46 -0.43 7.55
C HIS A 171 16.19 -1.51 8.62
N PRO A 172 16.68 -2.76 8.47
CA PRO A 172 16.60 -3.78 9.51
C PRO A 172 17.48 -3.46 10.70
N THR A 173 17.14 -4.05 11.85
CA THR A 173 18.03 -4.05 13.02
C THR A 173 19.38 -4.71 12.68
N GLY A 174 20.48 -4.12 13.12
CA GLY A 174 21.83 -4.64 12.90
C GLY A 174 22.47 -4.22 11.56
N THR A 175 21.78 -3.48 10.71
CA THR A 175 22.36 -2.85 9.51
C THR A 175 22.77 -1.40 9.80
N THR A 176 23.66 -0.86 8.97
CA THR A 176 24.17 0.51 9.14
C THR A 176 23.84 1.37 7.93
N LEU A 177 23.43 2.59 8.20
CA LEU A 177 23.31 3.67 7.21
C LEU A 177 24.46 4.65 7.44
N SER A 178 25.21 4.97 6.40
CA SER A 178 26.37 5.85 6.48
C SER A 178 26.50 6.74 5.26
N GLY A 179 27.31 7.80 5.37
CA GLY A 179 27.60 8.69 4.24
C GLY A 179 27.31 10.15 4.53
N GLY A 180 27.56 11.00 3.52
CA GLY A 180 27.50 12.47 3.64
C GLY A 180 26.23 13.11 3.08
N GLY A 181 25.27 12.35 2.57
CA GLY A 181 24.04 12.86 2.00
C GLY A 181 23.05 13.42 3.05
N THR A 182 22.03 14.11 2.58
CA THR A 182 20.93 14.59 3.43
C THR A 182 19.83 13.52 3.51
N TRP A 183 19.57 12.98 4.69
CA TRP A 183 18.53 11.98 4.92
C TRP A 183 18.08 11.95 6.37
N THR A 184 16.86 11.48 6.61
CA THR A 184 16.30 11.29 7.95
C THR A 184 16.17 9.81 8.24
N ASN A 185 16.81 9.34 9.32
CA ASN A 185 16.69 7.96 9.75
C ASN A 185 15.28 7.68 10.29
N GLY A 186 14.55 6.78 9.67
CA GLY A 186 13.24 6.30 10.11
C GLY A 186 13.33 5.20 11.19
N GLY A 187 14.56 4.75 11.48
CA GLY A 187 14.81 3.69 12.43
C GLY A 187 14.75 2.28 11.83
N ALA A 188 15.04 1.32 12.70
CA ALA A 188 14.98 -0.08 12.32
C ALA A 188 13.54 -0.59 12.34
N LEU A 189 13.13 -1.27 11.27
CA LEU A 189 11.84 -1.96 11.20
C LEU A 189 11.97 -3.39 11.71
N ASN A 190 11.04 -3.79 12.56
CA ASN A 190 10.87 -5.16 13.02
C ASN A 190 9.36 -5.45 13.16
N PRO A 191 8.76 -6.40 12.42
CA PRO A 191 9.43 -7.29 11.46
C PRO A 191 9.92 -6.55 10.20
N VAL A 192 10.93 -7.14 9.55
CA VAL A 192 11.45 -6.70 8.26
C VAL A 192 10.37 -6.95 7.19
N PRO A 193 9.96 -5.94 6.40
CA PRO A 193 9.04 -6.16 5.30
C PRO A 193 9.63 -7.17 4.29
N ALA A 194 8.83 -8.18 3.95
CA ALA A 194 9.23 -9.15 2.95
C ALA A 194 9.34 -8.50 1.56
N PHE A 195 10.31 -8.93 0.77
CA PHE A 195 10.34 -8.57 -0.65
C PHE A 195 9.10 -9.14 -1.33
N PRO A 196 8.36 -8.34 -2.12
CA PRO A 196 7.11 -8.79 -2.73
C PRO A 196 7.38 -9.89 -3.76
N ALA A 197 6.69 -11.01 -3.62
CA ALA A 197 6.68 -12.06 -4.63
C ALA A 197 5.81 -11.62 -5.81
N PHE A 198 6.24 -11.96 -7.00
CA PHE A 198 5.53 -11.72 -8.24
C PHE A 198 5.00 -13.03 -8.82
N ASP A 199 3.71 -13.09 -9.11
CA ASP A 199 3.12 -14.23 -9.82
C ASP A 199 3.19 -13.99 -11.34
N SER A 200 4.16 -14.61 -12.00
CA SER A 200 4.38 -14.52 -13.44
C SER A 200 3.44 -15.40 -14.27
N SER A 201 2.64 -16.27 -13.62
CA SER A 201 1.88 -17.33 -14.29
C SER A 201 1.03 -16.85 -15.49
N SER A 202 0.43 -15.67 -15.37
CA SER A 202 -0.37 -15.06 -16.45
C SER A 202 0.47 -14.66 -17.65
N TYR A 203 1.70 -14.17 -17.43
CA TYR A 203 2.63 -13.82 -18.49
C TYR A 203 3.25 -15.06 -19.13
N ASP A 204 3.59 -16.05 -18.31
CA ASP A 204 4.13 -17.34 -18.76
C ASP A 204 3.14 -18.11 -19.65
N ALA A 205 1.84 -18.03 -19.31
CA ALA A 205 0.78 -18.58 -20.15
C ALA A 205 0.72 -17.91 -21.53
N LEU A 206 0.89 -16.60 -21.61
CA LEU A 206 0.92 -15.85 -22.87
C LEU A 206 2.17 -16.19 -23.68
N ILE A 207 3.34 -16.29 -23.04
CA ILE A 207 4.61 -16.70 -23.69
C ILE A 207 4.48 -18.14 -24.22
N THR A 208 3.87 -19.04 -23.45
CA THR A 208 3.59 -20.41 -23.87
C THR A 208 2.67 -20.44 -25.10
N ALA A 209 1.63 -19.63 -25.12
CA ALA A 209 0.75 -19.50 -26.29
C ALA A 209 1.52 -19.01 -27.53
N ALA A 210 2.48 -18.10 -27.37
CA ALA A 210 3.34 -17.64 -28.45
C ALA A 210 4.26 -18.73 -29.03
N GLN A 211 4.57 -19.78 -28.28
CA GLN A 211 5.31 -20.95 -28.82
C GLN A 211 4.49 -21.76 -29.84
N GLY A 212 3.17 -21.64 -29.80
CA GLY A 212 2.25 -22.37 -30.69
C GLY A 212 2.11 -21.76 -32.09
N VAL A 213 2.62 -20.54 -32.33
CA VAL A 213 2.56 -19.93 -33.67
C VAL A 213 3.78 -20.27 -34.52
N PRO A 214 3.71 -20.08 -35.86
CA PRO A 214 4.87 -20.29 -36.74
C PRO A 214 6.10 -19.50 -36.29
N SER A 215 7.27 -20.09 -36.36
CA SER A 215 8.53 -19.47 -35.98
C SER A 215 8.93 -18.36 -36.96
N GLY A 216 9.40 -17.24 -36.46
CA GLY A 216 9.94 -16.13 -37.24
C GLY A 216 9.92 -14.81 -36.48
N ASP A 217 10.93 -14.02 -36.70
CA ASP A 217 11.03 -12.69 -36.14
C ASP A 217 10.03 -11.73 -36.78
N LYS A 218 9.62 -10.71 -36.05
CA LYS A 218 8.71 -9.67 -36.54
C LYS A 218 9.33 -8.30 -36.41
N THR A 219 9.36 -7.58 -37.53
CA THR A 219 9.84 -6.20 -37.54
C THR A 219 8.72 -5.26 -37.92
N TYR A 220 8.57 -4.20 -37.11
CA TYR A 220 7.72 -3.05 -37.38
C TYR A 220 8.63 -1.82 -37.52
N SER A 221 8.67 -1.25 -38.70
CA SER A 221 9.52 -0.08 -38.98
C SER A 221 8.77 0.94 -39.84
N ASN A 222 8.74 2.19 -39.36
CA ASN A 222 8.07 3.30 -40.05
C ASN A 222 6.59 2.97 -40.38
N THR A 223 5.86 2.40 -39.46
CA THR A 223 4.50 1.92 -39.67
C THR A 223 3.58 2.21 -38.45
N THR A 224 2.28 2.10 -38.70
CA THR A 224 1.28 2.14 -37.62
C THR A 224 0.67 0.76 -37.50
N VAL A 225 0.65 0.24 -36.27
CA VAL A 225 0.03 -1.03 -35.87
C VAL A 225 -1.12 -0.74 -34.94
N ASN A 226 -2.33 -1.14 -35.31
CA ASN A 226 -3.51 -1.01 -34.46
C ASN A 226 -3.83 -2.40 -33.87
N LEU A 227 -3.73 -2.51 -32.56
CA LEU A 227 -3.95 -3.79 -31.87
C LEU A 227 -5.44 -4.10 -31.67
N ASN A 228 -6.28 -3.08 -31.47
CA ASN A 228 -7.76 -3.22 -31.35
C ASN A 228 -8.22 -4.27 -30.30
N GLY A 229 -7.47 -4.42 -29.21
CA GLY A 229 -7.73 -5.43 -28.17
C GLY A 229 -7.10 -6.80 -28.46
N GLU A 230 -6.46 -6.98 -29.59
CA GLU A 230 -5.87 -8.26 -29.98
C GLU A 230 -4.50 -8.51 -29.36
N THR A 231 -4.12 -9.79 -29.35
CA THR A 231 -2.78 -10.25 -28.99
C THR A 231 -2.03 -10.68 -30.25
N ILE A 232 -0.89 -10.06 -30.49
CA ILE A 232 0.06 -10.47 -31.52
C ILE A 232 1.07 -11.42 -30.87
N TYR A 233 1.03 -12.69 -31.23
CA TYR A 233 2.01 -13.68 -30.79
C TYR A 233 3.14 -13.82 -31.81
N VAL A 234 4.39 -13.82 -31.32
CA VAL A 234 5.59 -13.97 -32.16
C VAL A 234 6.49 -15.03 -31.53
N LYS A 235 6.74 -16.12 -32.29
CA LYS A 235 7.72 -17.14 -31.93
C LYS A 235 9.09 -16.74 -32.51
N GLY A 236 9.73 -15.80 -31.84
CA GLY A 236 10.99 -15.17 -32.24
C GLY A 236 11.15 -13.83 -31.55
N ASP A 237 11.97 -12.99 -32.13
CA ASP A 237 12.21 -11.62 -31.67
C ASP A 237 11.25 -10.62 -32.31
N VAL A 238 10.96 -9.53 -31.59
CA VAL A 238 10.19 -8.39 -32.11
C VAL A 238 11.08 -7.16 -32.13
N THR A 239 11.19 -6.53 -33.28
CA THR A 239 11.88 -5.25 -33.45
C THR A 239 10.89 -4.16 -33.85
N ILE A 240 10.82 -3.08 -33.06
CA ILE A 240 10.02 -1.90 -33.31
C ILE A 240 10.98 -0.73 -33.50
N SER A 241 10.99 -0.13 -34.68
CA SER A 241 12.03 0.87 -35.03
C SER A 241 11.53 1.99 -35.94
N GLY A 242 12.38 2.99 -36.14
CA GLY A 242 12.04 4.13 -37.00
C GLY A 242 10.90 4.97 -36.39
N ASN A 243 10.04 5.53 -37.25
CA ASN A 243 8.86 6.29 -36.84
C ASN A 243 7.64 5.35 -36.74
N THR A 244 7.62 4.52 -35.72
CA THR A 244 6.58 3.49 -35.58
C THR A 244 5.59 3.86 -34.47
N THR A 245 4.31 3.66 -34.75
CA THR A 245 3.21 3.85 -33.80
C THR A 245 2.52 2.53 -33.51
N ILE A 246 2.34 2.18 -32.22
CA ILE A 246 1.57 1.04 -31.77
C ILE A 246 0.35 1.55 -31.01
N ASN A 247 -0.83 1.38 -31.56
CA ASN A 247 -2.09 1.80 -30.93
C ASN A 247 -2.76 0.62 -30.21
N GLY A 248 -2.96 0.77 -28.92
CA GLY A 248 -3.74 -0.17 -28.10
C GLY A 248 -5.26 0.10 -28.15
N PRO A 249 -6.04 -0.54 -27.27
CA PRO A 249 -5.53 -1.55 -26.33
C PRO A 249 -5.08 -2.83 -27.04
N GLY A 250 -4.26 -3.64 -26.36
CA GLY A 250 -3.80 -4.93 -26.87
C GLY A 250 -2.38 -5.28 -26.41
N GLN A 251 -1.86 -6.37 -26.93
CA GLN A 251 -0.54 -6.82 -26.47
C GLN A 251 0.30 -7.46 -27.60
N ILE A 252 1.63 -7.33 -27.46
CA ILE A 252 2.61 -7.99 -28.29
C ILE A 252 3.40 -8.93 -27.39
N VAL A 253 3.41 -10.22 -27.73
CA VAL A 253 4.03 -11.29 -26.96
C VAL A 253 5.10 -11.97 -27.81
N ALA A 254 6.34 -11.98 -27.32
CA ALA A 254 7.48 -12.60 -28.01
C ALA A 254 8.07 -13.73 -27.17
N THR A 255 8.41 -14.87 -27.79
CA THR A 255 9.22 -15.92 -27.14
C THR A 255 10.71 -15.57 -27.09
N GLY A 256 11.15 -14.61 -27.86
CA GLY A 256 12.46 -14.00 -27.85
C GLY A 256 12.48 -12.66 -27.13
N LYS A 257 13.24 -11.70 -27.65
CA LYS A 257 13.32 -10.34 -27.12
C LYS A 257 12.31 -9.41 -27.79
N ILE A 258 12.01 -8.30 -27.12
CA ILE A 258 11.35 -7.15 -27.73
C ILE A 258 12.32 -5.97 -27.68
N SER A 259 12.65 -5.43 -28.85
CA SER A 259 13.53 -4.26 -28.97
C SER A 259 12.74 -3.09 -29.57
N GLN A 260 12.63 -2.00 -28.82
CA GLN A 260 11.98 -0.77 -29.22
C GLN A 260 13.02 0.36 -29.35
N SER A 261 13.12 0.96 -30.52
CA SER A 261 14.15 1.98 -30.81
C SER A 261 13.67 3.00 -31.83
N GLY A 262 14.41 4.10 -31.96
CA GLY A 262 14.05 5.19 -32.91
C GLY A 262 13.03 6.15 -32.29
N ASN A 263 12.12 6.67 -33.11
CA ASN A 263 11.02 7.56 -32.68
C ASN A 263 9.74 6.74 -32.59
N THR A 264 9.59 5.99 -31.51
CA THR A 264 8.44 5.10 -31.34
C THR A 264 7.40 5.70 -30.41
N TYR A 265 6.13 5.49 -30.75
CA TYR A 265 5.00 5.95 -29.98
C TYR A 265 4.07 4.76 -29.67
N SER A 266 3.65 4.62 -28.42
CA SER A 266 2.64 3.64 -28.03
C SER A 266 1.59 4.28 -27.15
N SER A 267 0.31 3.99 -27.40
CA SER A 267 -0.82 4.60 -26.70
C SER A 267 -1.84 3.55 -26.26
N ASN A 268 -2.71 3.97 -25.33
CA ASN A 268 -3.90 3.22 -24.94
C ASN A 268 -3.64 1.79 -24.42
N SER A 269 -2.85 1.68 -23.33
CA SER A 269 -2.69 0.42 -22.59
C SER A 269 -2.13 -0.75 -23.41
N VAL A 270 -1.03 -0.53 -24.12
CA VAL A 270 -0.30 -1.60 -24.81
C VAL A 270 0.51 -2.41 -23.80
N LYS A 271 0.53 -3.74 -23.95
CA LYS A 271 1.44 -4.61 -23.20
C LYS A 271 2.51 -5.20 -24.12
N PHE A 272 3.76 -5.04 -23.72
CA PHE A 272 4.92 -5.65 -24.36
C PHE A 272 5.43 -6.78 -23.45
N ILE A 273 5.37 -8.02 -23.89
CA ILE A 273 5.66 -9.21 -23.09
C ILE A 273 6.75 -10.02 -23.79
N ALA A 274 7.94 -10.09 -23.20
CA ALA A 274 9.09 -10.80 -23.73
C ALA A 274 9.51 -11.93 -22.81
N ASN A 275 9.82 -13.12 -23.38
CA ASN A 275 10.44 -14.19 -22.63
C ASN A 275 11.91 -13.95 -22.33
N ASN A 276 12.58 -13.20 -23.19
CA ASN A 276 13.97 -12.77 -23.01
C ASN A 276 14.02 -11.26 -22.71
N GLU A 277 15.13 -10.62 -23.04
CA GLU A 277 15.37 -9.19 -22.81
C GLU A 277 14.27 -8.31 -23.45
N LEU A 278 13.84 -7.29 -22.70
CA LEU A 278 13.03 -6.21 -23.24
C LEU A 278 13.87 -4.93 -23.24
N LYS A 279 14.12 -4.41 -24.44
CA LYS A 279 14.94 -3.22 -24.62
C LYS A 279 14.12 -2.06 -25.13
N VAL A 280 14.22 -0.91 -24.45
CA VAL A 280 13.57 0.35 -24.84
C VAL A 280 14.64 1.42 -24.99
N SER A 281 14.77 2.00 -26.18
CA SER A 281 15.82 2.99 -26.44
C SER A 281 15.38 4.03 -27.46
N GLY A 282 16.23 5.03 -27.72
CA GLY A 282 15.92 6.11 -28.66
C GLY A 282 14.97 7.17 -28.08
N ASN A 283 14.08 7.71 -28.88
CA ASN A 283 13.08 8.70 -28.51
C ASN A 283 11.72 7.98 -28.39
N THR A 284 11.54 7.19 -27.36
CA THR A 284 10.34 6.40 -27.16
C THR A 284 9.36 7.13 -26.24
N TYR A 285 8.09 7.25 -26.68
CA TYR A 285 7.01 7.74 -25.85
C TYR A 285 5.90 6.68 -25.73
N THR A 286 5.50 6.38 -24.51
CA THR A 286 4.40 5.45 -24.24
C THR A 286 3.44 6.00 -23.22
N SER A 287 2.13 5.73 -23.41
CA SER A 287 1.08 6.10 -22.46
C SER A 287 0.28 4.86 -22.09
N GLY A 288 0.23 4.54 -20.79
CA GLY A 288 -0.47 3.37 -20.24
C GLY A 288 0.17 2.03 -20.60
N ALA A 289 1.50 1.98 -20.88
CA ALA A 289 2.13 0.74 -21.31
C ALA A 289 2.64 -0.10 -20.14
N THR A 290 2.49 -1.42 -20.27
CA THR A 290 3.14 -2.40 -19.41
C THR A 290 4.24 -3.11 -20.19
N TYR A 291 5.45 -3.09 -19.66
CA TYR A 291 6.60 -3.81 -20.15
C TYR A 291 6.93 -4.95 -19.20
N TYR A 292 6.82 -6.18 -19.68
CA TYR A 292 7.19 -7.38 -18.93
C TYR A 292 8.31 -8.14 -19.62
N SER A 293 9.29 -8.56 -18.85
CA SER A 293 10.33 -9.48 -19.29
C SER A 293 10.57 -10.57 -18.28
N ALA A 294 10.72 -11.82 -18.76
CA ALA A 294 11.10 -12.95 -17.92
C ALA A 294 12.61 -13.02 -17.63
N THR A 295 13.42 -12.11 -18.18
CA THR A 295 14.87 -12.05 -17.89
C THR A 295 15.33 -10.69 -17.41
N ASP A 296 15.30 -9.66 -18.24
CA ASP A 296 15.74 -8.30 -17.88
C ASP A 296 15.10 -7.22 -18.74
N ILE A 297 15.04 -6.00 -18.18
CA ILE A 297 14.62 -4.81 -18.90
C ILE A 297 15.78 -3.83 -18.97
N ASP A 298 16.12 -3.37 -20.20
CA ASP A 298 17.08 -2.30 -20.44
C ASP A 298 16.36 -1.09 -21.08
N ALA A 299 16.18 -0.04 -20.28
CA ALA A 299 15.58 1.21 -20.74
C ALA A 299 16.60 2.34 -20.75
N SER A 300 16.78 2.93 -21.93
CA SER A 300 17.82 3.96 -22.17
C SER A 300 17.34 5.03 -23.17
N GLY A 301 18.21 5.97 -23.47
CA GLY A 301 17.91 7.06 -24.41
C GLY A 301 16.97 8.12 -23.81
N ASN A 302 16.12 8.72 -24.66
CA ASN A 302 15.10 9.69 -24.25
C ASN A 302 13.73 9.01 -24.16
N THR A 303 13.60 8.08 -23.24
CA THR A 303 12.38 7.29 -23.07
C THR A 303 11.44 7.97 -22.10
N ARG A 304 10.16 8.12 -22.50
CA ARG A 304 9.10 8.61 -21.64
C ARG A 304 7.97 7.60 -21.55
N VAL A 305 7.62 7.23 -20.33
CA VAL A 305 6.50 6.32 -20.01
C VAL A 305 5.53 7.05 -19.08
N ASP A 306 4.36 7.41 -19.57
CA ASP A 306 3.31 8.04 -18.77
C ASP A 306 2.32 6.97 -18.30
N VAL A 307 2.17 6.81 -16.98
CA VAL A 307 1.28 5.84 -16.35
C VAL A 307 1.53 4.41 -16.85
N GLY A 308 2.75 3.89 -16.63
CA GLY A 308 3.15 2.57 -17.10
C GLY A 308 3.93 1.78 -16.08
N SER A 309 4.37 0.58 -16.45
CA SER A 309 5.16 -0.26 -15.58
C SER A 309 6.27 -1.01 -16.31
N PHE A 310 7.41 -1.13 -15.64
CA PHE A 310 8.49 -2.05 -16.00
C PHE A 310 8.51 -3.17 -14.94
N ILE A 311 8.23 -4.38 -15.35
CA ILE A 311 8.14 -5.56 -14.49
C ILE A 311 9.01 -6.65 -15.04
N THR A 312 9.95 -7.16 -14.26
CA THR A 312 10.81 -8.26 -14.68
C THR A 312 11.10 -9.21 -13.52
N THR A 313 11.25 -10.50 -13.84
CA THR A 313 11.75 -11.48 -12.89
C THR A 313 13.27 -11.40 -12.70
N GLY A 314 13.99 -10.72 -13.60
CA GLY A 314 15.41 -10.42 -13.50
C GLY A 314 15.70 -8.97 -13.11
N PRO A 315 16.88 -8.44 -13.44
CA PRO A 315 17.25 -7.06 -13.13
C PRO A 315 16.66 -6.05 -14.11
N VAL A 316 16.57 -4.80 -13.65
CA VAL A 316 16.26 -3.63 -14.46
C VAL A 316 17.52 -2.77 -14.65
N LYS A 317 17.75 -2.30 -15.87
CA LYS A 317 18.78 -1.30 -16.20
C LYS A 317 18.10 -0.04 -16.72
N LEU A 318 18.20 1.05 -15.98
CA LEU A 318 17.64 2.35 -16.34
C LEU A 318 18.77 3.34 -16.53
N SER A 319 18.84 3.92 -17.72
CA SER A 319 19.91 4.90 -18.05
C SER A 319 19.43 5.97 -19.02
N GLY A 320 20.28 6.93 -19.34
CA GLY A 320 19.91 8.04 -20.21
C GLY A 320 18.96 9.04 -19.57
N ASN A 321 18.04 9.61 -20.35
CA ASN A 321 17.04 10.58 -19.92
C ASN A 321 15.66 9.92 -19.85
N LEU A 322 15.55 8.89 -19.03
CA LEU A 322 14.29 8.19 -18.81
C LEU A 322 13.35 9.04 -17.94
N ASN A 323 12.09 9.17 -18.35
CA ASN A 323 11.02 9.74 -17.52
C ASN A 323 9.88 8.73 -17.42
N LEU A 324 9.74 8.09 -16.27
CA LEU A 324 8.73 7.08 -16.00
C LEU A 324 7.77 7.55 -14.92
N SER A 325 6.48 7.48 -15.19
CA SER A 325 5.42 7.64 -14.20
C SER A 325 4.75 6.29 -14.01
N GLY A 326 4.95 5.66 -12.82
CA GLY A 326 4.37 4.36 -12.50
C GLY A 326 5.31 3.46 -11.70
N LEU A 327 5.32 2.17 -12.04
CA LEU A 327 6.01 1.12 -11.28
C LEU A 327 7.26 0.63 -12.00
N VAL A 328 8.34 0.47 -11.26
CA VAL A 328 9.48 -0.37 -11.64
C VAL A 328 9.59 -1.51 -10.63
N TYR A 329 9.55 -2.75 -11.11
CA TYR A 329 9.71 -3.95 -10.31
C TYR A 329 10.75 -4.89 -10.93
N ALA A 330 11.74 -5.28 -10.12
CA ALA A 330 12.79 -6.23 -10.49
C ALA A 330 12.94 -7.28 -9.41
N GLU A 331 12.51 -8.53 -9.69
CA GLU A 331 12.41 -9.59 -8.70
C GLU A 331 13.75 -10.15 -8.27
N THR A 332 14.65 -10.36 -9.21
CA THR A 332 15.97 -10.97 -8.95
C THR A 332 17.09 -10.19 -9.62
N GLY A 333 18.32 -10.55 -9.29
CA GLY A 333 19.51 -9.92 -9.87
C GLY A 333 19.77 -8.51 -9.33
N ALA A 334 20.86 -7.93 -9.78
CA ALA A 334 21.31 -6.61 -9.35
C ALA A 334 20.96 -5.56 -10.42
N SER A 335 19.96 -4.74 -10.11
CA SER A 335 19.51 -3.65 -10.99
C SER A 335 20.55 -2.53 -11.09
N PHE A 336 20.45 -1.75 -12.16
CA PHE A 336 21.39 -0.66 -12.47
C PHE A 336 20.62 0.61 -12.80
N ILE A 337 20.92 1.69 -12.08
CA ILE A 337 20.34 3.02 -12.30
C ILE A 337 21.48 4.02 -12.53
N SER A 338 21.45 4.70 -13.66
CA SER A 338 22.45 5.76 -13.97
C SER A 338 21.91 6.79 -14.95
N GLY A 339 22.71 7.81 -15.28
CA GLY A 339 22.26 8.89 -16.16
C GLY A 339 21.35 9.88 -15.44
N ASN A 340 20.26 10.29 -16.10
CA ASN A 340 19.31 11.29 -15.58
C ASN A 340 17.87 10.73 -15.52
N PRO A 341 17.62 9.53 -14.98
CA PRO A 341 16.27 9.02 -14.92
C PRO A 341 15.43 9.79 -13.91
N VAL A 342 14.17 9.99 -14.26
CA VAL A 342 13.14 10.54 -13.38
C VAL A 342 12.03 9.50 -13.26
N ILE A 343 11.80 9.00 -12.06
CA ILE A 343 10.76 8.00 -11.74
C ILE A 343 9.75 8.68 -10.82
N ARG A 344 8.46 8.67 -11.20
CA ARG A 344 7.34 9.12 -10.38
C ARG A 344 6.43 7.93 -10.11
N GLY A 345 6.42 7.47 -8.88
CA GLY A 345 5.71 6.26 -8.46
C GLY A 345 6.54 5.45 -7.47
N SER A 346 6.84 4.19 -7.76
CA SER A 346 7.63 3.32 -6.90
C SER A 346 8.68 2.54 -7.68
N LEU A 347 9.85 2.41 -7.06
CA LEU A 347 10.96 1.60 -7.57
C LEU A 347 11.26 0.49 -6.56
N VAL A 348 10.97 -0.74 -6.95
CA VAL A 348 11.14 -1.95 -6.12
C VAL A 348 12.11 -2.89 -6.81
N ALA A 349 13.22 -3.18 -6.18
CA ALA A 349 14.20 -4.13 -6.70
C ALA A 349 14.84 -4.95 -5.58
N ASN A 350 15.14 -6.22 -5.88
CA ASN A 350 15.78 -7.09 -4.90
C ASN A 350 17.19 -6.61 -4.54
N ALA A 351 17.94 -6.11 -5.52
CA ALA A 351 19.26 -5.51 -5.29
C ALA A 351 19.58 -4.45 -6.35
N PHE A 352 20.54 -3.59 -6.04
CA PHE A 352 21.14 -2.65 -6.99
C PHE A 352 22.65 -2.87 -7.04
N SER A 353 23.20 -2.99 -8.24
CA SER A 353 24.66 -2.97 -8.46
C SER A 353 25.18 -1.53 -8.48
N THR A 354 24.37 -0.61 -8.98
CA THR A 354 24.71 0.81 -9.07
C THR A 354 23.42 1.64 -8.99
N PHE A 355 23.48 2.69 -8.18
CA PHE A 355 22.45 3.73 -8.13
C PHE A 355 23.15 5.10 -8.16
N SER A 356 23.26 5.68 -9.35
CA SER A 356 24.16 6.83 -9.56
C SER A 356 23.63 7.81 -10.63
N GLY A 357 24.43 8.82 -10.93
CA GLY A 357 24.10 9.87 -11.89
C GLY A 357 23.26 10.98 -11.26
N ASN A 358 22.33 11.56 -12.03
CA ASN A 358 21.38 12.57 -11.56
C ASN A 358 19.98 11.95 -11.48
N ALA A 359 19.88 10.79 -10.81
CA ALA A 359 18.65 10.04 -10.71
C ALA A 359 17.68 10.69 -9.73
N ASN A 360 16.42 10.82 -10.13
CA ASN A 360 15.36 11.38 -9.31
C ASN A 360 14.23 10.36 -9.15
N VAL A 361 13.87 10.04 -7.93
CA VAL A 361 12.73 9.17 -7.61
C VAL A 361 11.77 9.92 -6.72
N TYR A 362 10.52 10.06 -7.15
CA TYR A 362 9.45 10.74 -6.44
C TYR A 362 8.33 9.74 -6.18
N TYR A 363 8.07 9.44 -4.91
CA TYR A 363 6.88 8.64 -4.58
C TYR A 363 5.62 9.37 -4.99
N ASP A 364 4.79 8.71 -5.79
CA ASP A 364 3.50 9.23 -6.22
C ASP A 364 2.51 8.06 -6.32
N GLU A 365 1.72 7.89 -5.27
CA GLU A 365 0.71 6.83 -5.21
C GLU A 365 -0.33 6.93 -6.33
N THR A 366 -0.63 8.15 -6.80
CA THR A 366 -1.61 8.35 -7.88
C THR A 366 -1.16 7.72 -9.20
N LYS A 367 0.15 7.55 -9.40
CA LYS A 367 0.73 6.87 -10.57
C LYS A 367 0.73 5.35 -10.44
N LEU A 368 0.47 4.84 -9.25
CA LEU A 368 0.33 3.41 -8.98
C LEU A 368 -1.15 2.98 -9.00
N GLN A 369 -2.08 3.93 -8.80
CA GLN A 369 -3.52 3.68 -8.90
C GLN A 369 -3.88 3.37 -10.35
N GLY A 370 -4.61 2.27 -10.56
CA GLY A 370 -4.97 1.81 -11.90
C GLY A 370 -3.88 1.00 -12.61
N LEU A 371 -2.68 0.91 -12.07
CA LEU A 371 -1.74 -0.13 -12.44
C LEU A 371 -2.26 -1.43 -11.81
N SER A 372 -2.97 -2.21 -12.60
CA SER A 372 -3.28 -3.60 -12.28
C SER A 372 -2.39 -4.48 -13.17
N PRO A 373 -1.06 -4.51 -12.94
CA PRO A 373 -0.21 -5.42 -13.67
C PRO A 373 -0.66 -6.83 -13.30
N MET A 374 -0.72 -7.73 -14.26
CA MET A 374 -0.91 -9.14 -13.95
C MET A 374 0.14 -9.54 -12.90
N GLY A 375 -0.25 -10.30 -11.90
CA GLY A 375 0.63 -10.73 -10.81
C GLY A 375 0.66 -9.83 -9.57
N PHE A 376 0.05 -8.65 -9.63
CA PHE A 376 -0.19 -7.81 -8.45
C PHE A 376 -1.66 -7.43 -8.41
N THR A 377 -2.32 -7.67 -7.30
CA THR A 377 -3.71 -7.23 -7.09
C THR A 377 -3.74 -5.74 -6.74
N ALA A 378 -4.68 -5.00 -7.33
CA ALA A 378 -4.88 -3.57 -7.02
C ALA A 378 -5.24 -3.37 -5.53
N SER A 379 -4.72 -2.32 -4.88
CA SER A 379 -5.00 -2.04 -3.48
C SER A 379 -6.44 -1.67 -3.24
N SER A 380 -7.14 -2.50 -2.49
CA SER A 380 -8.41 -2.14 -1.88
C SER A 380 -8.37 -2.49 -0.42
N LEU A 381 -8.79 -1.56 0.43
CA LEU A 381 -9.10 -1.88 1.80
C LEU A 381 -10.48 -2.55 1.78
N THR A 382 -10.55 -3.83 2.10
CA THR A 382 -11.82 -4.56 2.17
C THR A 382 -12.07 -4.99 3.59
N VAL A 383 -13.16 -4.52 4.16
CA VAL A 383 -13.63 -4.98 5.47
C VAL A 383 -14.05 -6.44 5.35
N LYS A 384 -13.41 -7.32 6.11
CA LYS A 384 -13.71 -8.74 6.08
C LYS A 384 -15.08 -8.98 6.70
N GLN A 385 -16.03 -9.44 5.88
CA GLN A 385 -17.40 -9.68 6.32
C GLN A 385 -17.44 -10.70 7.47
N GLY A 386 -18.19 -10.41 8.53
CA GLY A 386 -18.28 -11.28 9.71
C GLY A 386 -17.10 -11.24 10.68
N SER A 387 -16.08 -10.40 10.44
CA SER A 387 -14.94 -10.24 11.37
C SER A 387 -15.16 -9.18 12.45
N TRP A 388 -16.27 -8.44 12.39
CA TRP A 388 -16.63 -7.48 13.42
C TRP A 388 -17.00 -8.19 14.72
N LYS A 389 -16.39 -7.78 15.84
CA LYS A 389 -16.65 -8.29 17.18
C LYS A 389 -16.82 -7.11 18.13
N GLY A 390 -17.87 -7.10 18.91
CA GLY A 390 -18.11 -6.19 20.03
C GLY A 390 -18.23 -6.98 21.32
N ASN A 391 -17.58 -6.53 22.40
CA ASN A 391 -17.66 -7.07 23.76
C ASN A 391 -18.13 -5.99 24.73
#